data_d58a8a6180983832236f42b552a4d39d
#
_entry.id   d58a8a6180983832236f42b552a4d39d
#
_cell.length_a   1.000
_cell.length_b   1.000
_cell.length_c   1.000
_cell.angle_alpha   90.00
_cell.angle_beta   90.00
_cell.angle_gamma   90.00
#
_symmetry.space_group_name_H-M   'P 1'
#
loop_
_entity.id
_entity.type
_entity.pdbx_description
1 polymer ?
#
loop_
_entity_poly.entity_id
_entity_poly.type
_entity_poly.pdbx_seq_one_letter_code
_entity_poly.pdbx_strand_id
1 'polypeptide(L)'
;MHLSIVLVAPARAENIGAAARAMKTMGFTDLRIVDSTAHLEPAARWVAHGSGDILDNITTYATLADALHDISFTVATTARSRAKFHYYATPAELVPMLEEKSQWLEKAALVFGREDSGLTNEELELADVLTGVPMVADYPSLNLGQAVMVYCYQLASLMQIPQPQPEAANEN
;
A
#
# COMPACT_ATOMS: atom_id res chain seq x y z
N MET A 1 0.90 -10.98 -9.39
CA MET A 1 0.59 -10.84 -7.97
C MET A 1 -0.37 -9.68 -7.76
N HIS A 2 -1.38 -9.84 -6.91
CA HIS A 2 -2.28 -8.74 -6.58
C HIS A 2 -1.79 -7.99 -5.34
N LEU A 3 -1.54 -6.69 -5.50
CA LEU A 3 -1.13 -5.81 -4.42
C LEU A 3 -2.14 -4.67 -4.27
N SER A 4 -2.72 -4.57 -3.08
CA SER A 4 -3.61 -3.47 -2.72
C SER A 4 -2.82 -2.38 -2.02
N ILE A 5 -3.07 -1.13 -2.35
CA ILE A 5 -2.55 0.03 -1.63
C ILE A 5 -3.65 0.50 -0.69
N VAL A 6 -3.34 0.60 0.59
CA VAL A 6 -4.29 1.01 1.63
C VAL A 6 -3.79 2.29 2.29
N LEU A 7 -4.62 3.33 2.28
CA LEU A 7 -4.33 4.60 2.96
C LEU A 7 -5.23 4.70 4.18
N VAL A 8 -4.65 4.84 5.36
CA VAL A 8 -5.40 4.95 6.61
C VAL A 8 -5.59 6.41 6.97
N ALA A 9 -6.85 6.82 7.00
CA ALA A 9 -7.30 8.17 7.37
C ALA A 9 -6.50 9.31 6.69
N PRO A 10 -6.32 9.26 5.37
CA PRO A 10 -5.64 10.35 4.67
C PRO A 10 -6.46 11.64 4.82
N ALA A 11 -5.79 12.71 5.25
CA ALA A 11 -6.45 13.98 5.53
C ALA A 11 -6.54 14.88 4.29
N ARG A 12 -5.60 14.76 3.35
CA ARG A 12 -5.49 15.67 2.22
C ARG A 12 -5.86 14.99 0.91
N ALA A 13 -6.82 15.60 0.22
CA ALA A 13 -7.25 15.14 -1.11
C ALA A 13 -6.08 15.08 -2.11
N GLU A 14 -5.18 16.06 -2.08
CA GLU A 14 -4.03 16.12 -2.98
C GLU A 14 -3.12 14.90 -2.82
N ASN A 15 -2.95 14.41 -1.58
CA ASN A 15 -2.14 13.23 -1.32
C ASN A 15 -2.76 11.97 -1.90
N ILE A 16 -4.09 11.88 -1.87
CA ILE A 16 -4.81 10.75 -2.48
C ILE A 16 -4.67 10.80 -3.99
N GLY A 17 -4.82 11.98 -4.59
CA GLY A 17 -4.61 12.17 -6.03
C GLY A 17 -3.20 11.81 -6.47
N ALA A 18 -2.19 12.24 -5.70
CA ALA A 18 -0.79 11.90 -5.97
C ALA A 18 -0.53 10.39 -5.85
N ALA A 19 -1.13 9.73 -4.86
CA ALA A 19 -1.04 8.29 -4.69
C ALA A 19 -1.67 7.55 -5.88
N ALA A 20 -2.85 7.98 -6.31
CA ALA A 20 -3.53 7.39 -7.48
C ALA A 20 -2.68 7.52 -8.75
N ARG A 21 -2.05 8.68 -8.95
CA ARG A 21 -1.16 8.90 -10.09
C ARG A 21 0.06 7.98 -10.04
N ALA A 22 0.69 7.86 -8.88
CA ALA A 22 1.83 6.97 -8.68
C ALA A 22 1.45 5.51 -9.00
N MET A 23 0.31 5.07 -8.48
CA MET A 23 -0.22 3.73 -8.73
C MET A 23 -0.44 3.47 -10.22
N LYS A 24 -1.15 4.37 -10.89
CA LYS A 24 -1.46 4.25 -12.32
C LYS A 24 -0.20 4.13 -13.15
N THR A 25 0.79 4.97 -12.86
CA THR A 25 2.07 4.98 -13.57
C THR A 25 2.80 3.65 -13.47
N MET A 26 2.69 2.98 -12.33
CA MET A 26 3.42 1.73 -12.03
C MET A 26 2.56 0.47 -12.16
N GLY A 27 1.32 0.59 -12.64
CA GLY A 27 0.47 -0.57 -12.93
C GLY A 27 -0.35 -1.09 -11.77
N PHE A 28 -0.49 -0.33 -10.68
CA PHE A 28 -1.33 -0.67 -9.54
C PHE A 28 -2.74 -0.13 -9.75
N THR A 29 -3.76 -0.91 -9.37
CA THR A 29 -5.16 -0.53 -9.62
C THR A 29 -6.05 -0.54 -8.39
N ASP A 30 -5.68 -1.25 -7.34
CA ASP A 30 -6.52 -1.43 -6.15
C ASP A 30 -6.12 -0.46 -5.05
N LEU A 31 -6.89 0.63 -4.92
CA LEU A 31 -6.71 1.64 -3.88
C LEU A 31 -7.86 1.55 -2.88
N ARG A 32 -7.52 1.34 -1.61
CA ARG A 32 -8.45 1.25 -0.49
C ARG A 32 -8.20 2.39 0.48
N ILE A 33 -9.27 3.01 0.97
CA ILE A 33 -9.19 4.11 1.94
C ILE A 33 -9.95 3.74 3.20
N VAL A 34 -9.30 3.94 4.34
CA VAL A 34 -9.85 3.68 5.66
C VAL A 34 -10.16 5.01 6.35
N ASP A 35 -11.38 5.14 6.85
CA ASP A 35 -11.81 6.25 7.71
C ASP A 35 -11.53 7.65 7.12
N SER A 36 -11.82 7.86 5.84
CA SER A 36 -11.68 9.16 5.20
C SER A 36 -12.59 9.26 3.98
N THR A 37 -13.07 10.46 3.71
CA THR A 37 -13.81 10.82 2.50
C THR A 37 -13.09 11.88 1.67
N ALA A 38 -11.83 12.18 1.98
CA ALA A 38 -11.07 13.23 1.33
C ALA A 38 -10.89 13.00 -0.19
N HIS A 39 -10.96 11.74 -0.65
CA HIS A 39 -10.90 11.41 -2.08
C HIS A 39 -12.08 11.98 -2.89
N LEU A 40 -13.17 12.35 -2.22
CA LEU A 40 -14.36 12.96 -2.87
C LEU A 40 -14.19 14.45 -3.12
N GLU A 41 -13.18 15.07 -2.53
CA GLU A 41 -12.89 16.49 -2.75
C GLU A 41 -12.29 16.70 -4.15
N PRO A 42 -12.66 17.80 -4.86
CA PRO A 42 -12.18 18.06 -6.22
C PRO A 42 -10.66 18.08 -6.35
N ALA A 43 -9.94 18.50 -5.30
CA ALA A 43 -8.49 18.58 -5.31
C ALA A 43 -7.81 17.23 -5.56
N ALA A 44 -8.44 16.11 -5.21
CA ALA A 44 -7.90 14.78 -5.51
C ALA A 44 -7.76 14.58 -7.02
N ARG A 45 -8.78 14.99 -7.79
CA ARG A 45 -8.78 14.85 -9.25
C ARG A 45 -7.81 15.81 -9.94
N TRP A 46 -7.62 17.00 -9.36
CA TRP A 46 -6.67 17.97 -9.94
C TRP A 46 -5.24 17.43 -9.97
N VAL A 47 -4.86 16.67 -8.96
CA VAL A 47 -3.51 16.12 -8.83
C VAL A 47 -3.38 14.73 -9.49
N ALA A 48 -4.49 14.05 -9.69
CA ALA A 48 -4.48 12.69 -10.21
C ALA A 48 -4.05 12.57 -11.69
N HIS A 49 -4.19 13.62 -12.49
CA HIS A 49 -3.71 13.72 -13.88
C HIS A 49 -3.87 12.43 -14.71
N GLY A 50 -5.09 12.14 -15.16
CA GLY A 50 -5.36 10.94 -15.96
C GLY A 50 -5.52 9.66 -15.17
N SER A 51 -5.49 9.73 -13.83
CA SER A 51 -5.69 8.59 -12.94
C SER A 51 -7.06 8.59 -12.27
N GLY A 52 -8.04 9.26 -12.88
CA GLY A 52 -9.40 9.32 -12.39
C GLY A 52 -10.07 7.97 -12.23
N ASP A 53 -9.70 7.00 -13.05
CA ASP A 53 -10.18 5.62 -12.95
C ASP A 53 -9.77 4.97 -11.63
N ILE A 54 -8.57 5.26 -11.10
CA ILE A 54 -8.14 4.79 -9.79
C ILE A 54 -9.04 5.39 -8.71
N LEU A 55 -9.31 6.70 -8.78
CA LEU A 55 -10.17 7.39 -7.81
C LEU A 55 -11.61 6.89 -7.88
N ASP A 56 -12.13 6.63 -9.08
CA ASP A 56 -13.50 6.15 -9.27
C ASP A 56 -13.72 4.75 -8.70
N ASN A 57 -12.66 3.96 -8.62
CA ASN A 57 -12.73 2.58 -8.16
C ASN A 57 -12.26 2.39 -6.71
N ILE A 58 -12.03 3.48 -5.98
CA ILE A 58 -11.67 3.39 -4.55
C ILE A 58 -12.79 2.69 -3.77
N THR A 59 -12.39 1.73 -2.94
CA THR A 59 -13.26 1.14 -1.94
C THR A 59 -12.92 1.75 -0.58
N THR A 60 -13.95 2.12 0.18
CA THR A 60 -13.80 2.72 1.51
C THR A 60 -14.18 1.73 2.60
N TYR A 61 -13.51 1.86 3.74
CA TYR A 61 -13.72 0.99 4.90
C TYR A 61 -13.69 1.83 6.17
N ALA A 62 -14.43 1.39 7.18
CA ALA A 62 -14.45 2.08 8.48
C ALA A 62 -13.17 1.82 9.28
N THR A 63 -12.61 0.62 9.19
CA THR A 63 -11.43 0.20 9.95
C THR A 63 -10.39 -0.46 9.05
N LEU A 64 -9.14 -0.48 9.51
CA LEU A 64 -8.08 -1.17 8.78
C LEU A 64 -8.35 -2.68 8.71
N ALA A 65 -8.85 -3.28 9.78
CA ALA A 65 -9.18 -4.71 9.77
C ALA A 65 -10.18 -5.04 8.66
N ASP A 66 -11.20 -4.20 8.48
CA ASP A 66 -12.17 -4.38 7.39
C ASP A 66 -11.52 -4.28 6.02
N ALA A 67 -10.61 -3.33 5.86
CA ALA A 67 -9.89 -3.12 4.58
C ALA A 67 -8.95 -4.29 4.23
N LEU A 68 -8.57 -5.09 5.21
CA LEU A 68 -7.67 -6.23 5.05
C LEU A 68 -8.39 -7.58 5.02
N HIS A 69 -9.72 -7.60 4.97
CA HIS A 69 -10.52 -8.82 5.13
C HIS A 69 -10.18 -9.93 4.13
N ASP A 70 -9.76 -9.58 2.93
CA ASP A 70 -9.42 -10.50 1.85
C ASP A 70 -7.91 -10.60 1.59
N ILE A 71 -7.10 -9.99 2.46
CA ILE A 71 -5.64 -9.91 2.30
C ILE A 71 -4.97 -11.05 3.07
N SER A 72 -4.07 -11.75 2.39
CA SER A 72 -3.31 -12.87 2.96
C SER A 72 -2.01 -12.43 3.62
N PHE A 73 -1.43 -11.33 3.19
CA PHE A 73 -0.15 -10.83 3.70
C PHE A 73 -0.15 -9.31 3.72
N THR A 74 0.13 -8.72 4.86
CA THR A 74 0.08 -7.27 5.07
C THR A 74 1.45 -6.71 5.41
N VAL A 75 1.86 -5.69 4.66
CA VAL A 75 3.07 -4.91 4.90
C VAL A 75 2.63 -3.51 5.31
N ALA A 76 3.09 -3.03 6.46
CA ALA A 76 2.72 -1.71 6.97
C ALA A 76 3.93 -0.79 7.09
N THR A 77 3.78 0.44 6.61
CA THR A 77 4.83 1.45 6.69
C THR A 77 4.94 2.05 8.08
N THR A 78 6.16 2.31 8.51
CA THR A 78 6.42 2.98 9.77
C THR A 78 7.68 3.85 9.67
N ALA A 79 7.67 4.99 10.37
CA ALA A 79 8.85 5.83 10.55
C ALA A 79 9.62 5.49 11.83
N ARG A 80 9.16 4.50 12.60
CA ARG A 80 9.75 4.13 13.88
C ARG A 80 11.06 3.38 13.71
N SER A 81 11.90 3.42 14.74
CA SER A 81 13.20 2.74 14.76
C SER A 81 13.08 1.25 14.56
N ARG A 82 13.96 0.70 13.70
CA ARG A 82 14.08 -0.73 13.40
C ARG A 82 14.27 -1.61 14.64
N ALA A 83 14.88 -1.09 15.69
CA ALA A 83 15.26 -1.86 16.88
C ALA A 83 14.08 -2.44 17.66
N LYS A 84 12.87 -1.97 17.40
CA LYS A 84 11.65 -2.40 18.13
C LYS A 84 10.90 -3.56 17.46
N PHE A 85 11.27 -3.93 16.22
CA PHE A 85 10.48 -4.86 15.44
C PHE A 85 11.35 -5.97 14.85
N HIS A 86 10.92 -7.21 15.01
CA HIS A 86 11.64 -8.39 14.51
C HIS A 86 11.58 -8.55 12.99
N TYR A 87 10.56 -7.98 12.35
CA TYR A 87 10.34 -8.12 10.91
C TYR A 87 10.22 -6.74 10.29
N TYR A 88 11.35 -6.25 9.82
CA TYR A 88 11.43 -4.95 9.16
C TYR A 88 12.16 -5.11 7.84
N ALA A 89 11.62 -4.49 6.79
CA ALA A 89 12.22 -4.55 5.46
C ALA A 89 12.22 -3.17 4.80
N THR A 90 13.28 -2.86 4.06
CA THR A 90 13.29 -1.71 3.16
C THR A 90 12.44 -2.00 1.92
N PRO A 91 12.08 -1.00 1.11
CA PRO A 91 11.39 -1.28 -0.15
C PRO A 91 12.11 -2.28 -1.04
N ALA A 92 13.43 -2.19 -1.13
CA ALA A 92 14.23 -3.12 -1.93
C ALA A 92 14.17 -4.55 -1.39
N GLU A 93 14.20 -4.70 -0.07
CA GLU A 93 14.15 -6.02 0.59
C GLU A 93 12.76 -6.67 0.48
N LEU A 94 11.70 -5.87 0.28
CA LEU A 94 10.35 -6.39 0.07
C LEU A 94 10.24 -7.18 -1.25
N VAL A 95 11.01 -6.83 -2.26
CA VAL A 95 10.90 -7.46 -3.59
C VAL A 95 11.16 -8.96 -3.52
N PRO A 96 12.33 -9.44 -3.06
CA PRO A 96 12.57 -10.89 -2.99
C PRO A 96 11.62 -11.59 -2.00
N MET A 97 11.25 -10.92 -0.92
CA MET A 97 10.31 -11.47 0.06
C MET A 97 8.95 -11.76 -0.56
N LEU A 98 8.39 -10.79 -1.29
CA LEU A 98 7.08 -10.93 -1.93
C LEU A 98 7.13 -11.84 -3.16
N GLU A 99 8.25 -11.85 -3.89
CA GLU A 99 8.45 -12.81 -4.99
C GLU A 99 8.37 -14.25 -4.50
N GLU A 100 9.04 -14.55 -3.40
CA GLU A 100 8.99 -15.87 -2.80
C GLU A 100 7.56 -16.23 -2.39
N LYS A 101 6.87 -15.31 -1.72
CA LYS A 101 5.50 -15.53 -1.25
C LYS A 101 4.47 -15.56 -2.38
N SER A 102 4.77 -15.00 -3.54
CA SER A 102 3.84 -14.97 -4.68
C SER A 102 3.43 -16.34 -5.19
N GLN A 103 4.15 -17.39 -4.82
CA GLN A 103 3.82 -18.76 -5.18
C GLN A 103 2.56 -19.26 -4.47
N TRP A 104 2.23 -18.69 -3.34
CA TRP A 104 1.11 -19.11 -2.50
C TRP A 104 0.11 -18.00 -2.24
N LEU A 105 0.55 -16.74 -2.22
CA LEU A 105 -0.28 -15.60 -1.86
C LEU A 105 -1.08 -15.12 -3.06
N GLU A 106 -2.38 -15.02 -2.89
CA GLU A 106 -3.23 -14.40 -3.89
C GLU A 106 -3.19 -12.88 -3.78
N LYS A 107 -3.30 -12.35 -2.56
CA LYS A 107 -3.42 -10.91 -2.31
C LYS A 107 -2.54 -10.46 -1.15
N ALA A 108 -1.75 -9.44 -1.42
CA ALA A 108 -1.00 -8.72 -0.40
C ALA A 108 -1.44 -7.26 -0.36
N ALA A 109 -1.22 -6.61 0.77
CA ALA A 109 -1.50 -5.19 0.92
C ALA A 109 -0.29 -4.45 1.45
N LEU A 110 -0.15 -3.20 1.00
CA LEU A 110 0.81 -2.25 1.52
C LEU A 110 0.03 -1.10 2.15
N VAL A 111 0.22 -0.88 3.44
CA VAL A 111 -0.57 0.04 4.25
C VAL A 111 0.25 1.27 4.60
N PHE A 112 -0.30 2.45 4.30
CA PHE A 112 0.28 3.75 4.62
C PHE A 112 -0.55 4.43 5.71
N GLY A 113 0.13 5.06 6.65
CA GLY A 113 -0.50 5.77 7.75
C GLY A 113 -0.86 7.23 7.46
N ARG A 114 -1.40 7.87 8.47
CA ARG A 114 -1.77 9.28 8.45
C ARG A 114 -0.56 10.16 8.17
N GLU A 115 -0.79 11.27 7.51
CA GLU A 115 0.29 12.17 7.07
C GLU A 115 1.08 12.74 8.24
N ASP A 116 0.43 13.00 9.38
CA ASP A 116 1.05 13.63 10.54
C ASP A 116 1.54 12.64 11.60
N SER A 117 0.86 11.51 11.78
CA SER A 117 1.08 10.61 12.91
C SER A 117 1.37 9.16 12.52
N GLY A 118 1.23 8.81 11.24
CA GLY A 118 1.44 7.43 10.78
C GLY A 118 0.35 6.47 11.25
N LEU A 119 0.74 5.21 11.44
CA LEU A 119 -0.13 4.15 11.94
C LEU A 119 -0.03 4.05 13.46
N THR A 120 -1.14 3.73 14.10
CA THR A 120 -1.16 3.43 15.54
C THR A 120 -0.50 2.07 15.81
N ASN A 121 -0.15 1.82 17.08
CA ASN A 121 0.39 0.52 17.49
C ASN A 121 -0.59 -0.62 17.16
N GLU A 122 -1.88 -0.39 17.39
CA GLU A 122 -2.92 -1.38 17.09
C GLU A 122 -3.00 -1.69 15.59
N GLU A 123 -2.87 -0.67 14.76
CA GLU A 123 -2.84 -0.85 13.31
C GLU A 123 -1.59 -1.60 12.86
N LEU A 124 -0.42 -1.28 13.44
CA LEU A 124 0.83 -1.98 13.13
C LEU A 124 0.78 -3.46 13.53
N GLU A 125 0.05 -3.81 14.56
CA GLU A 125 -0.12 -5.21 14.99
C GLU A 125 -0.85 -6.07 13.96
N LEU A 126 -1.61 -5.47 13.05
CA LEU A 126 -2.29 -6.19 11.96
C LEU A 126 -1.32 -6.57 10.84
N ALA A 127 -0.11 -6.05 10.83
CA ALA A 127 0.86 -6.29 9.78
C ALA A 127 1.70 -7.53 10.05
N ASP A 128 2.04 -8.23 8.98
CA ASP A 128 2.98 -9.35 9.00
C ASP A 128 4.43 -8.86 8.96
N VAL A 129 4.68 -7.76 8.26
CA VAL A 129 6.00 -7.13 8.12
C VAL A 129 5.85 -5.62 8.20
N LEU A 130 6.79 -4.98 8.89
CA LEU A 130 6.92 -3.54 8.88
C LEU A 130 7.97 -3.11 7.87
N THR A 131 7.77 -1.94 7.28
CA THR A 131 8.66 -1.41 6.25
C THR A 131 8.88 0.08 6.44
N GLY A 132 10.04 0.56 6.00
CA GLY A 132 10.34 1.98 5.98
C GLY A 132 11.36 2.31 4.92
N VAL A 133 11.32 3.52 4.39
CA VAL A 133 12.29 4.00 3.41
C VAL A 133 13.51 4.51 4.15
N PRO A 134 14.72 3.99 3.87
CA PRO A 134 15.93 4.55 4.44
C PRO A 134 16.11 6.01 3.98
N MET A 135 16.29 6.91 4.93
CA MET A 135 16.48 8.33 4.66
C MET A 135 17.92 8.73 4.89
N VAL A 136 18.43 9.62 4.06
CA VAL A 136 19.75 10.24 4.28
C VAL A 136 19.68 11.30 5.37
N ALA A 137 18.56 12.03 5.44
CA ALA A 137 18.35 13.05 6.47
C ALA A 137 17.78 12.44 7.75
N ASP A 138 18.13 12.99 8.92
CA ASP A 138 17.67 12.52 10.22
C ASP A 138 16.18 12.77 10.47
N TYR A 139 15.59 13.54 9.64
CA TYR A 139 14.16 13.79 9.59
C TYR A 139 13.82 13.97 8.12
N PRO A 140 12.67 14.20 7.78
CA PRO A 140 11.36 13.84 8.25
C PRO A 140 10.83 12.65 7.46
N SER A 141 9.58 12.32 7.67
CA SER A 141 8.87 11.38 6.81
C SER A 141 8.73 11.93 5.39
N LEU A 142 8.64 11.04 4.43
CA LEU A 142 8.24 11.40 3.08
C LEU A 142 6.79 11.88 3.06
N ASN A 143 6.46 12.80 2.16
CA ASN A 143 5.08 13.09 1.81
C ASN A 143 4.39 11.78 1.36
N LEU A 144 3.11 11.65 1.68
CA LEU A 144 2.36 10.40 1.39
C LEU A 144 2.44 10.01 -0.10
N GLY A 145 2.23 10.97 -1.00
CA GLY A 145 2.32 10.68 -2.44
C GLY A 145 3.71 10.23 -2.87
N GLN A 146 4.76 10.85 -2.28
CA GLN A 146 6.15 10.43 -2.52
C GLN A 146 6.41 9.01 -2.02
N ALA A 147 5.94 8.69 -0.81
CA ALA A 147 6.08 7.37 -0.23
C ALA A 147 5.42 6.31 -1.12
N VAL A 148 4.19 6.56 -1.55
CA VAL A 148 3.47 5.64 -2.44
C VAL A 148 4.26 5.43 -3.75
N MET A 149 4.81 6.50 -4.33
CA MET A 149 5.62 6.37 -5.56
C MET A 149 6.86 5.53 -5.33
N VAL A 150 7.59 5.74 -4.24
CA VAL A 150 8.80 4.97 -3.93
C VAL A 150 8.49 3.47 -3.88
N TYR A 151 7.42 3.09 -3.16
CA TYR A 151 7.02 1.69 -3.06
C TYR A 151 6.49 1.13 -4.38
N CYS A 152 5.64 1.87 -5.07
CA CYS A 152 5.10 1.42 -6.36
C CYS A 152 6.21 1.23 -7.39
N TYR A 153 7.18 2.14 -7.44
CA TYR A 153 8.34 1.99 -8.32
C TYR A 153 9.14 0.73 -7.98
N GLN A 154 9.45 0.54 -6.70
CA GLN A 154 10.26 -0.59 -6.25
C GLN A 154 9.54 -1.93 -6.49
N LEU A 155 8.23 -1.96 -6.30
CA LEU A 155 7.42 -3.19 -6.36
C LEU A 155 6.76 -3.41 -7.72
N ALA A 156 7.00 -2.55 -8.70
CA ALA A 156 6.33 -2.61 -10.00
C ALA A 156 6.52 -3.95 -10.71
N SER A 157 7.70 -4.56 -10.60
CA SER A 157 7.99 -5.86 -11.21
C SER A 157 7.09 -6.98 -10.68
N LEU A 158 6.63 -6.87 -9.43
CA LEU A 158 5.75 -7.87 -8.82
C LEU A 158 4.37 -7.91 -9.47
N MET A 159 3.94 -6.80 -10.07
CA MET A 159 2.63 -6.71 -10.73
C MET A 159 2.58 -7.51 -12.02
N GLN A 160 3.72 -7.91 -12.56
CA GLN A 160 3.82 -8.73 -13.75
C GLN A 160 3.80 -10.24 -13.42
N ILE A 161 3.93 -10.62 -12.15
CA ILE A 161 3.86 -12.01 -11.73
C ILE A 161 2.40 -12.47 -11.80
N PRO A 162 2.10 -13.58 -12.53
CA PRO A 162 0.74 -14.11 -12.54
C PRO A 162 0.29 -14.51 -11.14
N GLN A 163 -1.00 -14.36 -10.86
CA GLN A 163 -1.56 -14.87 -9.61
C GLN A 163 -1.43 -16.40 -9.59
N PRO A 164 -1.21 -17.00 -8.38
CA PRO A 164 -1.25 -18.44 -8.25
C PRO A 164 -2.61 -18.94 -8.77
N GLN A 165 -2.56 -19.89 -9.70
CA GLN A 165 -3.79 -20.50 -10.16
C GLN A 165 -4.33 -21.41 -9.07
N PRO A 166 -5.65 -21.41 -8.82
CA PRO A 166 -6.24 -22.44 -7.99
C PRO A 166 -5.85 -23.79 -8.58
N GLU A 167 -5.47 -24.75 -7.73
CA GLU A 167 -5.22 -26.10 -8.20
C GLU A 167 -6.40 -26.50 -9.07
N ALA A 168 -6.12 -26.78 -10.32
CA ALA A 168 -7.14 -27.27 -11.22
C ALA A 168 -7.72 -28.51 -10.57
N ALA A 169 -9.02 -28.48 -10.22
CA ALA A 169 -9.71 -29.66 -9.83
C ALA A 169 -9.39 -30.73 -10.87
N ASN A 170 -8.79 -31.85 -10.46
CA ASN A 170 -8.44 -32.91 -11.38
C ASN A 170 -9.68 -33.31 -12.14
N GLU A 171 -9.82 -32.74 -13.32
CA GLU A 171 -10.78 -33.23 -14.29
C GLU A 171 -10.17 -34.44 -14.98
N ASN A 172 -10.39 -35.56 -14.40
CA ASN A 172 -10.18 -36.83 -15.06
C ASN A 172 -11.48 -37.57 -15.12
#